data_7d907f24e10ffb03719c966fa7aa9063
#
_entry.id   7d907f24e10ffb03719c966fa7aa9063
#
_cell.length_a   1.000
_cell.length_b   1.000
_cell.length_c   1.000
_cell.angle_alpha   90.00
_cell.angle_beta   90.00
_cell.angle_gamma   90.00
#
_symmetry.space_group_name_H-M   'P 1'
#
loop_
_entity.id
_entity.type
_entity.pdbx_description
1 polymer ?
#
loop_
_entity_poly.entity_id
_entity_poly.type
_entity_poly.pdbx_seq_one_letter_code
_entity_poly.pdbx_strand_id
1 'polypeptide(L)'
;MKRARGVLVFVLVIVLLLSIPGATVFAQETVNDLGPVSSKDVIYQIITDRFYDGDSTNNIPVGFSSNLYDGTGADLKLYQGGDWDGIVQKIPYLKGMGVTAVWISAPYENRDTAIIDYQNDGSYDTWTSFHGYHVRNYFATNKHFGTLNKFKDLRDALHENGIKLVIDFVTNHTSREMNPTNNNVPEDGKLYEPDRKENGEFAFDANGEPYDYNNDGLIENLIADPNNNINGWFHGLGDRGNDSSRFGYRHKDLGSLADFSQQHSDVVAYLEAAIQS
;
A
#
# COMPACT_ATOMS: atom_id res chain seq x y z
N MET A 1 -44.04 -49.92 36.07
CA MET A 1 -43.92 -49.50 34.64
C MET A 1 -43.85 -47.97 34.51
N LYS A 2 -42.84 -47.27 35.05
CA LYS A 2 -42.70 -45.81 34.98
C LYS A 2 -41.23 -45.34 34.75
N ARG A 3 -40.32 -46.19 34.25
CA ARG A 3 -38.90 -45.82 34.03
C ARG A 3 -38.42 -45.82 32.58
N ALA A 4 -39.29 -46.15 31.60
CA ALA A 4 -38.86 -46.24 30.19
C ALA A 4 -39.18 -44.98 29.33
N ARG A 5 -39.97 -44.02 29.83
CA ARG A 5 -40.34 -42.82 29.03
C ARG A 5 -39.36 -41.65 29.11
N GLY A 6 -38.52 -41.61 30.16
CA GLY A 6 -37.56 -40.49 30.32
C GLY A 6 -36.29 -40.61 29.48
N VAL A 7 -35.85 -41.83 29.20
CA VAL A 7 -34.62 -42.09 28.45
C VAL A 7 -34.82 -41.83 26.96
N LEU A 8 -36.02 -42.07 26.40
CA LEU A 8 -36.32 -41.89 24.97
C LEU A 8 -36.40 -40.41 24.59
N VAL A 9 -36.83 -39.55 25.50
CA VAL A 9 -36.90 -38.07 25.23
C VAL A 9 -35.51 -37.46 25.27
N PHE A 10 -34.59 -37.95 26.13
CA PHE A 10 -33.24 -37.42 26.21
C PHE A 10 -32.37 -37.81 25.00
N VAL A 11 -32.56 -39.02 24.44
CA VAL A 11 -31.86 -39.47 23.23
C VAL A 11 -32.40 -38.73 21.99
N LEU A 12 -33.68 -38.39 21.93
CA LEU A 12 -34.28 -37.67 20.83
C LEU A 12 -33.80 -36.19 20.76
N VAL A 13 -33.57 -35.56 21.92
CA VAL A 13 -33.07 -34.18 22.00
C VAL A 13 -31.58 -34.12 21.62
N ILE A 14 -30.76 -35.11 21.95
CA ILE A 14 -29.35 -35.19 21.56
C ILE A 14 -29.20 -35.44 20.04
N VAL A 15 -30.07 -36.27 19.44
CA VAL A 15 -30.04 -36.51 17.99
C VAL A 15 -30.54 -35.33 17.21
N LEU A 16 -31.45 -34.49 17.74
CA LEU A 16 -31.90 -33.26 17.09
C LEU A 16 -30.87 -32.14 17.14
N LEU A 17 -29.97 -32.14 18.12
CA LEU A 17 -28.87 -31.17 18.24
C LEU A 17 -27.67 -31.49 17.34
N LEU A 18 -27.58 -32.73 16.85
CA LEU A 18 -26.51 -33.19 15.96
C LEU A 18 -26.88 -33.09 14.46
N SER A 19 -28.10 -32.69 14.13
CA SER A 19 -28.58 -32.62 12.75
C SER A 19 -28.85 -31.19 12.23
N ILE A 20 -28.23 -30.18 12.81
CA ILE A 20 -28.18 -28.84 12.21
C ILE A 20 -26.99 -28.83 11.23
N PRO A 21 -27.22 -28.94 9.91
CA PRO A 21 -26.12 -28.82 8.95
C PRO A 21 -25.70 -27.35 8.88
N GLY A 22 -24.45 -27.08 9.21
CA GLY A 22 -23.78 -25.88 8.75
C GLY A 22 -24.06 -24.60 9.54
N ALA A 23 -23.96 -24.61 10.87
CA ALA A 23 -23.49 -23.40 11.52
C ALA A 23 -21.97 -23.35 11.30
N THR A 24 -21.55 -22.77 10.18
CA THR A 24 -20.21 -22.21 10.08
C THR A 24 -20.16 -21.14 11.16
N VAL A 25 -19.56 -21.48 12.28
CA VAL A 25 -19.06 -20.47 13.21
C VAL A 25 -17.97 -19.76 12.42
N PHE A 26 -18.33 -18.63 11.81
CA PHE A 26 -17.32 -17.67 11.42
C PHE A 26 -16.63 -17.32 12.74
N ALA A 27 -15.40 -17.78 12.90
CA ALA A 27 -14.54 -17.26 13.93
C ALA A 27 -14.50 -15.76 13.65
N GLN A 28 -15.18 -14.98 14.49
CA GLN A 28 -15.03 -13.53 14.48
C GLN A 28 -13.56 -13.34 14.85
N GLU A 29 -12.74 -12.94 13.87
CA GLU A 29 -11.36 -12.55 14.15
C GLU A 29 -11.43 -11.52 15.27
N THR A 30 -10.98 -11.90 16.43
CA THR A 30 -10.75 -10.96 17.51
C THR A 30 -9.49 -10.18 17.12
N VAL A 31 -9.66 -9.17 16.28
CA VAL A 31 -8.64 -8.14 16.12
C VAL A 31 -8.39 -7.60 17.51
N ASN A 32 -7.19 -7.83 18.04
CA ASN A 32 -6.76 -7.19 19.28
C ASN A 32 -6.79 -5.69 19.05
N ASP A 33 -7.87 -5.03 19.44
CA ASP A 33 -7.97 -3.58 19.38
C ASP A 33 -6.98 -2.99 20.38
N LEU A 34 -5.83 -2.58 19.88
CA LEU A 34 -4.77 -1.94 20.66
C LEU A 34 -5.07 -0.44 20.92
N GLY A 35 -6.21 0.05 20.39
CA GLY A 35 -6.59 1.45 20.44
C GLY A 35 -5.67 2.38 19.61
N PRO A 36 -5.94 3.66 19.58
CA PRO A 36 -5.15 4.63 18.80
C PRO A 36 -3.74 4.79 19.38
N VAL A 37 -2.81 5.29 18.55
CA VAL A 37 -1.48 5.70 19.00
C VAL A 37 -1.63 6.87 19.98
N SER A 38 -0.86 6.84 21.06
CA SER A 38 -0.91 7.79 22.16
C SER A 38 0.49 8.27 22.56
N SER A 39 0.57 9.25 23.47
CA SER A 39 1.84 9.74 24.02
C SER A 39 2.60 8.71 24.87
N LYS A 40 2.03 7.53 25.11
CA LYS A 40 2.66 6.43 25.84
C LYS A 40 3.34 5.43 24.90
N ASP A 41 3.10 5.53 23.60
CA ASP A 41 3.65 4.61 22.62
C ASP A 41 5.11 4.94 22.28
N VAL A 42 5.91 3.92 22.14
CA VAL A 42 7.26 3.98 21.57
C VAL A 42 7.14 3.62 20.10
N ILE A 43 7.24 4.66 19.25
CA ILE A 43 7.09 4.51 17.79
C ILE A 43 8.45 4.24 17.17
N TYR A 44 8.53 3.19 16.34
CA TYR A 44 9.70 2.90 15.51
C TYR A 44 9.30 3.08 14.03
N GLN A 45 9.91 4.07 13.35
CA GLN A 45 9.67 4.29 11.93
C GLN A 45 10.55 3.36 11.09
N ILE A 46 9.92 2.70 10.11
CA ILE A 46 10.58 1.76 9.19
C ILE A 46 10.39 2.25 7.76
N ILE A 47 11.49 2.49 7.05
CA ILE A 47 11.48 2.49 5.59
C ILE A 47 11.57 1.03 5.18
N THR A 48 10.47 0.45 4.70
CA THR A 48 10.29 -1.00 4.50
C THR A 48 11.44 -1.61 3.72
N ASP A 49 11.76 -1.04 2.56
CA ASP A 49 12.86 -1.50 1.69
C ASP A 49 14.24 -1.58 2.37
N ARG A 50 14.45 -0.80 3.43
CA ARG A 50 15.75 -0.65 4.11
C ARG A 50 15.88 -1.46 5.39
N PHE A 51 14.84 -2.17 5.80
CA PHE A 51 14.82 -2.77 7.12
C PHE A 51 15.37 -4.18 7.15
N TYR A 52 14.75 -5.11 6.44
CA TYR A 52 15.19 -6.50 6.36
C TYR A 52 14.50 -7.22 5.20
N ASP A 53 15.27 -7.90 4.37
CA ASP A 53 14.79 -8.79 3.30
C ASP A 53 14.35 -10.11 3.93
N GLY A 54 13.05 -10.37 3.90
CA GLY A 54 12.43 -11.58 4.46
C GLY A 54 12.01 -12.58 3.40
N ASP A 55 11.75 -12.10 2.18
CA ASP A 55 11.36 -12.88 1.01
C ASP A 55 12.09 -12.38 -0.25
N SER A 56 13.23 -12.95 -0.56
CA SER A 56 14.03 -12.56 -1.73
C SER A 56 13.33 -12.78 -3.09
N THR A 57 12.16 -13.40 -3.13
CA THR A 57 11.42 -13.63 -4.37
C THR A 57 10.67 -12.40 -4.86
N ASN A 58 10.41 -11.42 -3.99
CA ASN A 58 9.76 -10.16 -4.32
C ASN A 58 10.73 -9.00 -4.63
N ASN A 59 12.04 -9.20 -4.48
CA ASN A 59 13.06 -8.18 -4.71
C ASN A 59 13.05 -7.63 -6.13
N ILE A 60 12.75 -8.48 -7.11
CA ILE A 60 12.66 -8.13 -8.53
C ILE A 60 11.31 -8.62 -9.07
N PRO A 61 10.22 -7.87 -8.85
CA PRO A 61 8.90 -8.25 -9.34
C PRO A 61 8.87 -8.42 -10.87
N VAL A 62 7.89 -9.16 -11.36
CA VAL A 62 7.72 -9.36 -12.82
C VAL A 62 7.55 -8.00 -13.51
N GLY A 63 8.37 -7.77 -14.54
CA GLY A 63 8.38 -6.50 -15.29
C GLY A 63 9.35 -5.45 -14.74
N PHE A 64 9.85 -5.62 -13.51
CA PHE A 64 10.83 -4.69 -12.93
C PHE A 64 12.23 -4.91 -13.52
N SER A 65 12.98 -3.84 -13.72
CA SER A 65 14.33 -3.89 -14.26
C SER A 65 15.36 -4.22 -13.18
N SER A 66 16.07 -5.34 -13.31
CA SER A 66 17.02 -5.82 -12.30
C SER A 66 18.18 -4.85 -12.00
N ASN A 67 18.48 -3.92 -12.93
CA ASN A 67 19.50 -2.89 -12.69
C ASN A 67 19.03 -1.76 -11.73
N LEU A 68 17.78 -1.79 -11.28
CA LEU A 68 17.21 -0.90 -10.27
C LEU A 68 17.16 -1.53 -8.88
N TYR A 69 17.75 -2.71 -8.72
CA TYR A 69 17.92 -3.42 -7.45
C TYR A 69 19.41 -3.62 -7.17
N ASP A 70 19.85 -3.31 -5.95
CA ASP A 70 21.25 -3.53 -5.51
C ASP A 70 21.34 -4.66 -4.47
N GLY A 71 20.57 -4.60 -3.40
CA GLY A 71 20.55 -5.62 -2.33
C GLY A 71 21.82 -5.73 -1.51
N THR A 72 22.85 -4.96 -1.82
CA THR A 72 24.16 -4.99 -1.13
C THR A 72 24.47 -3.78 -0.26
N GLY A 73 23.66 -2.72 -0.40
CA GLY A 73 23.89 -1.43 0.24
C GLY A 73 24.95 -0.57 -0.44
N ALA A 74 25.44 -0.95 -1.62
CA ALA A 74 26.44 -0.18 -2.36
C ALA A 74 25.85 1.06 -3.03
N ASP A 75 24.63 0.95 -3.56
CA ASP A 75 23.88 2.08 -4.13
C ASP A 75 22.52 2.27 -3.42
N LEU A 76 22.48 3.22 -2.52
CA LEU A 76 21.27 3.53 -1.73
C LEU A 76 20.18 4.26 -2.51
N LYS A 77 20.35 4.55 -3.80
CA LYS A 77 19.31 5.08 -4.67
C LYS A 77 18.42 3.98 -5.23
N LEU A 78 18.89 2.73 -5.19
CA LEU A 78 18.22 1.54 -5.71
C LEU A 78 17.46 0.78 -4.60
N TYR A 79 16.54 -0.11 -4.98
CA TYR A 79 15.90 -1.02 -4.03
C TYR A 79 16.92 -1.93 -3.36
N GLN A 80 16.69 -2.25 -2.08
CA GLN A 80 17.56 -3.09 -1.25
C GLN A 80 16.88 -4.40 -0.81
N GLY A 81 15.58 -4.54 -1.02
CA GLY A 81 14.84 -5.78 -0.82
C GLY A 81 14.18 -5.97 0.54
N GLY A 82 14.17 -4.96 1.40
CA GLY A 82 13.38 -5.03 2.63
C GLY A 82 11.89 -5.10 2.33
N ASP A 83 11.16 -5.94 3.10
CA ASP A 83 9.77 -6.27 2.86
C ASP A 83 8.96 -6.52 4.15
N TRP A 84 7.67 -6.84 4.03
CA TRP A 84 6.80 -7.08 5.16
C TRP A 84 7.12 -8.40 5.89
N ASP A 85 7.53 -9.45 5.18
CA ASP A 85 8.00 -10.69 5.79
C ASP A 85 9.25 -10.45 6.64
N GLY A 86 10.11 -9.55 6.20
CA GLY A 86 11.27 -9.10 6.95
C GLY A 86 10.90 -8.38 8.25
N ILE A 87 9.88 -7.51 8.21
CA ILE A 87 9.37 -6.85 9.42
C ILE A 87 8.82 -7.90 10.39
N VAL A 88 8.03 -8.86 9.91
CA VAL A 88 7.47 -9.96 10.72
C VAL A 88 8.60 -10.74 11.40
N GLN A 89 9.65 -11.12 10.67
CA GLN A 89 10.81 -11.84 11.22
C GLN A 89 11.56 -11.04 12.30
N LYS A 90 11.47 -9.70 12.27
CA LYS A 90 12.12 -8.79 13.23
C LYS A 90 11.24 -8.35 14.39
N ILE A 91 10.02 -8.84 14.52
CA ILE A 91 9.14 -8.53 15.68
C ILE A 91 9.84 -8.79 17.03
N PRO A 92 10.57 -9.91 17.25
CA PRO A 92 11.27 -10.12 18.51
C PRO A 92 12.32 -9.02 18.82
N TYR A 93 13.01 -8.52 17.80
CA TYR A 93 13.95 -7.40 17.93
C TYR A 93 13.23 -6.11 18.34
N LEU A 94 12.12 -5.77 17.66
CA LEU A 94 11.31 -4.58 17.95
C LEU A 94 10.76 -4.64 19.39
N LYS A 95 10.23 -5.80 19.81
CA LYS A 95 9.78 -6.02 21.21
C LYS A 95 10.91 -5.87 22.20
N GLY A 96 12.09 -6.40 21.90
CA GLY A 96 13.26 -6.28 22.76
C GLY A 96 13.71 -4.83 23.01
N MET A 97 13.39 -3.91 22.10
CA MET A 97 13.60 -2.47 22.26
C MET A 97 12.45 -1.76 22.97
N GLY A 98 11.34 -2.44 23.29
CA GLY A 98 10.16 -1.82 23.90
C GLY A 98 9.27 -1.06 22.92
N VAL A 99 9.37 -1.35 21.61
CA VAL A 99 8.50 -0.74 20.58
C VAL A 99 7.07 -1.19 20.80
N THR A 100 6.12 -0.24 20.77
CA THR A 100 4.67 -0.49 20.90
C THR A 100 3.88 -0.01 19.68
N ALA A 101 4.51 0.68 18.75
CA ALA A 101 3.95 1.03 17.46
C ALA A 101 5.04 1.04 16.38
N VAL A 102 4.73 0.46 15.23
CA VAL A 102 5.57 0.50 14.04
C VAL A 102 4.91 1.42 13.02
N TRP A 103 5.66 2.39 12.51
CA TRP A 103 5.24 3.25 11.41
C TRP A 103 6.03 2.86 10.15
N ILE A 104 5.34 2.24 9.19
CA ILE A 104 5.94 1.83 7.92
C ILE A 104 5.81 2.92 6.85
N SER A 105 6.78 2.95 5.92
CA SER A 105 6.66 3.74 4.69
C SER A 105 5.44 3.32 3.87
N ALA A 106 4.96 4.21 2.99
CA ALA A 106 3.72 4.03 2.24
C ALA A 106 3.66 2.66 1.54
N PRO A 107 2.61 1.86 1.80
CA PRO A 107 2.53 0.46 1.34
C PRO A 107 1.97 0.29 -0.08
N TYR A 108 1.56 1.39 -0.72
CA TYR A 108 0.81 1.39 -1.98
C TYR A 108 1.69 1.08 -3.19
N GLU A 109 1.05 0.67 -4.29
CA GLU A 109 1.77 0.43 -5.53
C GLU A 109 2.44 1.71 -6.01
N ASN A 110 3.74 1.60 -6.24
CA ASN A 110 4.59 2.70 -6.67
C ASN A 110 5.02 2.52 -8.11
N ARG A 111 5.54 3.58 -8.68
CA ARG A 111 6.24 3.55 -9.95
C ARG A 111 7.44 2.60 -9.89
N ASP A 112 7.53 1.71 -10.87
CA ASP A 112 8.60 0.69 -11.01
C ASP A 112 9.71 1.12 -11.97
N THR A 113 9.47 2.13 -12.83
CA THR A 113 10.51 2.68 -13.70
C THR A 113 11.45 3.62 -12.95
N ALA A 114 12.66 3.76 -13.47
CA ALA A 114 13.65 4.68 -12.94
C ALA A 114 13.14 6.13 -12.92
N ILE A 115 13.51 6.85 -11.88
CA ILE A 115 13.37 8.31 -11.81
C ILE A 115 14.73 8.88 -12.19
N ILE A 116 14.75 9.69 -13.23
CA ILE A 116 15.96 10.30 -13.76
C ILE A 116 16.06 11.73 -13.23
N ASP A 117 17.09 11.98 -12.43
CA ASP A 117 17.40 13.30 -11.88
C ASP A 117 18.54 13.93 -12.70
N TYR A 118 18.19 14.89 -13.57
CA TYR A 118 19.12 15.57 -14.44
C TYR A 118 19.89 16.66 -13.70
N GLN A 119 21.21 16.61 -13.78
CA GLN A 119 22.12 17.57 -13.17
C GLN A 119 22.43 18.73 -14.11
N ASN A 120 22.88 19.87 -13.57
CA ASN A 120 23.21 21.07 -14.34
C ASN A 120 24.42 20.89 -15.28
N ASP A 121 25.26 19.91 -15.06
CA ASP A 121 26.43 19.58 -15.89
C ASP A 121 26.12 18.62 -17.04
N GLY A 122 24.84 18.23 -17.20
CA GLY A 122 24.36 17.31 -18.23
C GLY A 122 24.46 15.83 -17.85
N SER A 123 24.97 15.51 -16.66
CA SER A 123 24.88 14.17 -16.09
C SER A 123 23.48 13.90 -15.55
N TYR A 124 23.20 12.66 -15.16
CA TYR A 124 21.96 12.29 -14.47
C TYR A 124 22.22 11.21 -13.41
N ASP A 125 21.40 11.25 -12.38
CA ASP A 125 21.30 10.22 -11.38
C ASP A 125 20.04 9.39 -11.61
N THR A 126 20.12 8.09 -11.29
CA THR A 126 18.99 7.17 -11.36
C THR A 126 18.54 6.84 -9.95
N TRP A 127 17.25 7.01 -9.69
CA TRP A 127 16.60 6.72 -8.41
C TRP A 127 15.48 5.72 -8.60
N THR A 128 15.07 5.08 -7.52
CA THR A 128 13.88 4.23 -7.46
C THR A 128 12.89 4.73 -6.43
N SER A 129 11.68 4.19 -6.47
CA SER A 129 10.60 4.57 -5.56
C SER A 129 10.62 3.79 -4.22
N PHE A 130 11.78 3.32 -3.78
CA PHE A 130 11.96 2.48 -2.58
C PHE A 130 11.31 3.02 -1.31
N HIS A 131 11.13 4.33 -1.24
CA HIS A 131 10.55 5.01 -0.08
C HIS A 131 9.00 5.00 -0.06
N GLY A 132 8.34 4.60 -1.16
CA GLY A 132 6.89 4.52 -1.21
C GLY A 132 6.15 5.81 -1.60
N TYR A 133 6.85 6.89 -2.00
CA TYR A 133 6.23 8.23 -2.23
C TYR A 133 5.92 8.56 -3.68
N HIS A 134 6.19 7.65 -4.62
CA HIS A 134 5.80 7.78 -6.02
C HIS A 134 4.62 6.87 -6.34
N VAL A 135 3.55 7.03 -5.58
CA VAL A 135 2.36 6.20 -5.70
C VAL A 135 1.73 6.34 -7.08
N ARG A 136 1.39 5.21 -7.70
CA ARG A 136 0.63 5.15 -8.96
C ARG A 136 -0.77 4.57 -8.78
N ASN A 137 -0.98 3.74 -7.76
CA ASN A 137 -2.29 3.17 -7.44
C ASN A 137 -2.42 3.00 -5.92
N TYR A 138 -3.38 3.70 -5.31
CA TYR A 138 -3.63 3.65 -3.88
C TYR A 138 -4.47 2.44 -3.45
N PHE A 139 -4.97 1.65 -4.40
CA PHE A 139 -5.79 0.46 -4.14
C PHE A 139 -5.01 -0.85 -4.27
N ALA A 140 -3.74 -0.79 -4.65
CA ALA A 140 -2.86 -1.94 -4.78
C ALA A 140 -1.64 -1.80 -3.89
N THR A 141 -1.04 -2.94 -3.52
CA THR A 141 0.15 -2.97 -2.67
C THR A 141 1.44 -2.85 -3.49
N ASN A 142 2.49 -2.32 -2.86
CA ASN A 142 3.83 -2.30 -3.46
C ASN A 142 4.38 -3.73 -3.58
N LYS A 143 4.57 -4.19 -4.80
CA LYS A 143 5.01 -5.56 -5.14
C LYS A 143 6.37 -5.93 -4.55
N HIS A 144 7.22 -4.93 -4.30
CA HIS A 144 8.52 -5.13 -3.63
C HIS A 144 8.37 -5.42 -2.13
N PHE A 145 7.24 -5.07 -1.52
CA PHE A 145 6.99 -5.28 -0.09
C PHE A 145 6.12 -6.50 0.17
N GLY A 146 5.38 -6.95 -0.82
CA GLY A 146 4.50 -8.12 -0.74
C GLY A 146 3.09 -7.88 -1.27
N THR A 147 2.25 -8.90 -1.20
CA THR A 147 0.83 -8.87 -1.55
C THR A 147 -0.02 -8.30 -0.40
N LEU A 148 -1.30 -7.99 -0.68
CA LEU A 148 -2.25 -7.59 0.36
C LEU A 148 -2.39 -8.64 1.48
N ASN A 149 -2.31 -9.94 1.15
CA ASN A 149 -2.31 -10.98 2.18
C ASN A 149 -1.08 -10.89 3.09
N LYS A 150 0.11 -10.63 2.53
CA LYS A 150 1.33 -10.40 3.32
C LYS A 150 1.24 -9.14 4.19
N PHE A 151 0.56 -8.11 3.71
CA PHE A 151 0.27 -6.92 4.51
C PHE A 151 -0.67 -7.23 5.69
N LYS A 152 -1.71 -8.05 5.45
CA LYS A 152 -2.60 -8.54 6.52
C LYS A 152 -1.84 -9.40 7.53
N ASP A 153 -0.97 -10.30 7.06
CA ASP A 153 -0.12 -11.13 7.92
C ASP A 153 0.80 -10.26 8.81
N LEU A 154 1.39 -9.19 8.25
CA LEU A 154 2.17 -8.22 9.01
C LEU A 154 1.34 -7.54 10.10
N ARG A 155 0.15 -7.02 9.74
CA ARG A 155 -0.78 -6.38 10.68
C ARG A 155 -1.10 -7.33 11.84
N ASP A 156 -1.48 -8.55 11.53
CA ASP A 156 -1.92 -9.52 12.51
C ASP A 156 -0.77 -9.95 13.42
N ALA A 157 0.41 -10.22 12.85
CA ALA A 157 1.61 -10.56 13.61
C ALA A 157 2.04 -9.42 14.56
N LEU A 158 1.96 -8.16 14.13
CA LEU A 158 2.24 -7.01 15.00
C LEU A 158 1.20 -6.92 16.13
N HIS A 159 -0.08 -7.02 15.82
CA HIS A 159 -1.17 -6.93 16.80
C HIS A 159 -1.13 -8.07 17.83
N GLU A 160 -0.86 -9.30 17.42
CA GLU A 160 -0.65 -10.45 18.32
C GLU A 160 0.50 -10.23 19.30
N ASN A 161 1.47 -9.42 18.90
CA ASN A 161 2.61 -9.06 19.72
C ASN A 161 2.44 -7.74 20.50
N GLY A 162 1.26 -7.14 20.49
CA GLY A 162 0.93 -5.91 21.19
C GLY A 162 1.55 -4.66 20.57
N ILE A 163 1.89 -4.72 19.27
CA ILE A 163 2.48 -3.61 18.51
C ILE A 163 1.44 -3.07 17.53
N LYS A 164 1.18 -1.76 17.58
CA LYS A 164 0.29 -1.07 16.64
C LYS A 164 0.96 -0.89 15.29
N LEU A 165 0.18 -0.96 14.21
CA LEU A 165 0.64 -0.61 12.86
C LEU A 165 0.18 0.80 12.50
N VAL A 166 1.10 1.65 12.08
CA VAL A 166 0.83 2.99 11.54
C VAL A 166 1.26 2.99 10.07
N ILE A 167 0.36 3.38 9.21
CA ILE A 167 0.55 3.43 7.76
C ILE A 167 0.79 4.88 7.34
N ASP A 168 1.80 5.10 6.50
CA ASP A 168 2.00 6.38 5.84
C ASP A 168 1.03 6.51 4.65
N PHE A 169 0.11 7.46 4.72
CA PHE A 169 -0.87 7.73 3.66
C PHE A 169 -0.66 9.13 3.09
N VAL A 170 -0.09 9.18 1.88
CA VAL A 170 0.34 10.44 1.26
C VAL A 170 -0.79 11.03 0.42
N THR A 171 -1.48 12.04 0.94
CA THR A 171 -2.59 12.72 0.26
C THR A 171 -2.17 13.95 -0.55
N ASN A 172 -0.87 14.26 -0.56
CA ASN A 172 -0.36 15.49 -1.17
C ASN A 172 -0.04 15.33 -2.65
N HIS A 173 0.52 14.19 -3.04
CA HIS A 173 1.10 14.03 -4.38
C HIS A 173 1.11 12.58 -4.85
N THR A 174 1.38 12.43 -6.14
CA THR A 174 1.71 11.16 -6.80
C THR A 174 3.05 11.26 -7.54
N SER A 175 3.37 10.29 -8.39
CA SER A 175 4.57 10.31 -9.22
C SER A 175 4.48 11.33 -10.35
N ARG A 176 5.62 11.81 -10.82
CA ARG A 176 5.77 12.65 -12.02
C ARG A 176 7.09 12.37 -12.72
N GLU A 177 7.13 12.58 -14.05
CA GLU A 177 8.38 12.60 -14.80
C GLU A 177 8.94 14.02 -14.89
N MET A 178 10.23 14.15 -14.66
CA MET A 178 10.96 15.43 -14.66
C MET A 178 11.89 15.58 -15.89
N ASN A 179 11.66 14.83 -16.97
CA ASN A 179 12.53 14.93 -18.13
C ASN A 179 12.32 16.26 -18.86
N PRO A 180 13.30 17.18 -18.86
CA PRO A 180 13.17 18.49 -19.49
C PRO A 180 13.10 18.43 -21.02
N THR A 181 13.49 17.31 -21.64
CA THR A 181 13.51 17.12 -23.09
C THR A 181 12.36 16.27 -23.62
N ASN A 182 11.68 15.56 -22.73
CA ASN A 182 10.58 14.66 -23.08
C ASN A 182 9.55 14.64 -21.94
N ASN A 183 8.41 15.28 -22.13
CA ASN A 183 7.33 15.31 -21.14
C ASN A 183 6.51 14.00 -21.07
N ASN A 184 7.00 12.91 -21.66
CA ASN A 184 6.32 11.62 -21.53
C ASN A 184 6.60 11.02 -20.16
N VAL A 185 5.60 11.03 -19.31
CA VAL A 185 5.60 10.20 -18.10
C VAL A 185 5.52 8.74 -18.55
N PRO A 186 6.38 7.83 -18.04
CA PRO A 186 6.14 6.40 -18.18
C PRO A 186 4.73 6.04 -17.75
N GLU A 187 4.15 4.99 -18.33
CA GLU A 187 2.78 4.57 -17.97
C GLU A 187 2.64 4.33 -16.47
N ASP A 188 3.63 3.73 -15.82
CA ASP A 188 3.67 3.49 -14.38
C ASP A 188 3.96 4.74 -13.51
N GLY A 189 4.19 5.88 -14.12
CA GLY A 189 4.29 7.19 -13.45
C GLY A 189 2.97 7.97 -13.42
N LYS A 190 1.89 7.42 -14.01
CA LYS A 190 0.55 7.98 -14.01
C LYS A 190 -0.27 7.45 -12.83
N LEU A 191 -1.49 7.97 -12.62
CA LEU A 191 -2.36 7.54 -11.53
C LEU A 191 -3.45 6.61 -12.05
N TYR A 192 -3.64 5.50 -11.35
CA TYR A 192 -4.57 4.44 -11.73
C TYR A 192 -5.55 4.11 -10.61
N GLU A 193 -6.67 3.50 -10.98
CA GLU A 193 -7.62 2.85 -10.08
C GLU A 193 -7.96 1.44 -10.61
N PRO A 194 -8.43 0.51 -9.76
CA PRO A 194 -8.94 -0.77 -10.22
C PRO A 194 -10.12 -0.61 -11.18
N ASP A 195 -10.37 -1.65 -11.98
CA ASP A 195 -11.62 -1.72 -12.74
C ASP A 195 -12.84 -1.50 -11.84
N ARG A 196 -13.92 -0.96 -12.42
CA ARG A 196 -15.20 -0.81 -11.73
C ARG A 196 -16.21 -1.82 -12.26
N LYS A 197 -16.91 -2.47 -11.33
CA LYS A 197 -18.08 -3.30 -11.62
C LYS A 197 -19.25 -2.43 -12.12
N GLU A 198 -20.26 -3.06 -12.72
CA GLU A 198 -21.47 -2.37 -13.22
C GLU A 198 -22.19 -1.53 -12.15
N ASN A 199 -22.07 -1.90 -10.88
CA ASN A 199 -22.65 -1.16 -9.75
C ASN A 199 -21.76 0.01 -9.26
N GLY A 200 -20.61 0.26 -9.91
CA GLY A 200 -19.66 1.31 -9.58
C GLY A 200 -18.63 0.95 -8.50
N GLU A 201 -18.75 -0.22 -7.87
CA GLU A 201 -17.73 -0.69 -6.90
C GLU A 201 -16.44 -1.11 -7.62
N PHE A 202 -15.31 -0.98 -6.94
CA PHE A 202 -14.04 -1.48 -7.44
C PHE A 202 -14.02 -3.02 -7.54
N ALA A 203 -13.33 -3.54 -8.55
CA ALA A 203 -13.21 -4.95 -8.82
C ALA A 203 -12.03 -5.55 -8.07
N PHE A 204 -12.31 -6.14 -6.92
CA PHE A 204 -11.35 -6.91 -6.13
C PHE A 204 -11.74 -8.39 -6.11
N ASP A 205 -10.74 -9.26 -6.14
CA ASP A 205 -10.90 -10.70 -5.96
C ASP A 205 -11.17 -11.07 -4.49
N ALA A 206 -11.25 -12.37 -4.19
CA ALA A 206 -11.47 -12.87 -2.83
C ALA A 206 -10.30 -12.57 -1.86
N ASN A 207 -9.12 -12.26 -2.37
CA ASN A 207 -7.95 -11.89 -1.59
C ASN A 207 -7.85 -10.37 -1.37
N GLY A 208 -8.68 -9.59 -2.10
CA GLY A 208 -8.67 -8.14 -2.09
C GLY A 208 -7.71 -7.52 -3.10
N GLU A 209 -7.20 -8.32 -4.06
CA GLU A 209 -6.35 -7.80 -5.13
C GLU A 209 -7.20 -7.36 -6.33
N PRO A 210 -6.83 -6.26 -7.02
CA PRO A 210 -7.51 -5.83 -8.24
C PRO A 210 -7.45 -6.92 -9.33
N TYR A 211 -8.50 -7.06 -10.12
CA TYR A 211 -8.53 -7.99 -11.25
C TYR A 211 -9.21 -7.36 -12.49
N ASP A 212 -8.87 -7.87 -13.67
CA ASP A 212 -9.47 -7.47 -14.96
C ASP A 212 -10.94 -7.91 -15.00
N TYR A 213 -11.84 -6.98 -14.64
CA TYR A 213 -13.29 -7.20 -14.62
C TYR A 213 -13.91 -7.01 -15.99
N ASN A 214 -13.44 -6.04 -16.75
CA ASN A 214 -14.02 -5.67 -18.05
C ASN A 214 -13.46 -6.52 -19.20
N ASN A 215 -12.44 -7.37 -18.94
CA ASN A 215 -11.75 -8.26 -19.88
C ASN A 215 -11.07 -7.50 -21.04
N ASP A 216 -10.51 -6.34 -20.77
CA ASP A 216 -9.73 -5.58 -21.75
C ASP A 216 -8.23 -5.93 -21.73
N GLY A 217 -7.81 -6.80 -20.82
CA GLY A 217 -6.45 -7.26 -20.62
C GLY A 217 -5.66 -6.41 -19.63
N LEU A 218 -6.28 -5.44 -18.97
CA LEU A 218 -5.71 -4.59 -17.93
C LEU A 218 -6.46 -4.84 -16.61
N ILE A 219 -5.76 -4.71 -15.48
CA ILE A 219 -6.38 -4.85 -14.14
C ILE A 219 -6.73 -3.50 -13.52
N GLU A 220 -6.39 -2.41 -14.21
CA GLU A 220 -6.50 -1.05 -13.72
C GLU A 220 -6.71 -0.04 -14.84
N ASN A 221 -7.40 1.05 -14.52
CA ASN A 221 -7.70 2.13 -15.44
C ASN A 221 -6.86 3.37 -15.15
N LEU A 222 -6.33 3.99 -16.19
CA LEU A 222 -5.72 5.30 -16.10
C LEU A 222 -6.78 6.36 -15.77
N ILE A 223 -6.61 7.05 -14.63
CA ILE A 223 -7.54 8.11 -14.21
C ILE A 223 -6.92 9.51 -14.27
N ALA A 224 -5.62 9.64 -14.09
CA ALA A 224 -4.97 10.95 -14.16
C ALA A 224 -3.52 10.84 -14.66
N ASP A 225 -3.14 11.79 -15.50
CA ASP A 225 -1.78 11.94 -16.02
C ASP A 225 -1.22 13.30 -15.56
N PRO A 226 -0.18 13.31 -14.70
CA PRO A 226 0.37 14.57 -14.19
C PRO A 226 0.94 15.49 -15.28
N ASN A 227 1.39 14.95 -16.39
CA ASN A 227 1.92 15.74 -17.51
C ASN A 227 0.85 16.14 -18.54
N ASN A 228 -0.34 15.55 -18.45
CA ASN A 228 -1.50 15.90 -19.28
C ASN A 228 -2.73 16.11 -18.38
N ASN A 229 -2.68 17.11 -17.52
CA ASN A 229 -3.66 17.38 -16.46
C ASN A 229 -4.99 17.92 -17.01
N ILE A 230 -5.59 17.22 -17.98
CA ILE A 230 -6.81 17.64 -18.67
C ILE A 230 -8.03 17.63 -17.74
N ASN A 231 -8.04 16.76 -16.74
CA ASN A 231 -9.10 16.63 -15.75
C ASN A 231 -8.94 17.54 -14.52
N GLY A 232 -7.83 18.27 -14.41
CA GLY A 232 -7.58 19.22 -13.32
C GLY A 232 -7.24 18.58 -11.96
N TRP A 233 -6.83 17.33 -11.93
CA TRP A 233 -6.47 16.60 -10.71
C TRP A 233 -5.22 17.11 -10.02
N PHE A 234 -4.35 17.81 -10.75
CA PHE A 234 -3.11 18.37 -10.24
C PHE A 234 -3.12 19.90 -10.33
N HIS A 235 -2.39 20.57 -9.47
CA HIS A 235 -2.26 22.03 -9.56
C HIS A 235 -1.57 22.48 -10.86
N GLY A 236 -0.63 21.69 -11.39
CA GLY A 236 -0.02 21.90 -12.71
C GLY A 236 0.78 23.19 -12.84
N LEU A 237 1.23 23.78 -11.74
CA LEU A 237 1.97 25.05 -11.72
C LEU A 237 3.49 24.86 -11.84
N GLY A 238 3.92 23.65 -12.20
CA GLY A 238 5.33 23.29 -12.37
C GLY A 238 6.08 23.11 -11.06
N ASP A 239 7.36 22.77 -11.17
CA ASP A 239 8.21 22.50 -10.02
C ASP A 239 8.37 23.73 -9.12
N ARG A 240 8.33 23.49 -7.82
CA ARG A 240 8.57 24.51 -6.79
C ARG A 240 9.99 25.07 -6.85
N GLY A 241 10.98 24.25 -7.19
CA GLY A 241 12.38 24.63 -7.17
C GLY A 241 12.76 25.22 -5.79
N ASN A 242 13.29 26.45 -5.79
CA ASN A 242 13.66 27.17 -4.58
C ASN A 242 12.53 28.05 -3.98
N ASP A 243 11.30 27.97 -4.51
CA ASP A 243 10.17 28.74 -3.98
C ASP A 243 9.74 28.18 -2.62
N SER A 244 10.24 28.78 -1.55
CA SER A 244 9.90 28.43 -0.16
C SER A 244 8.69 29.19 0.37
N SER A 245 7.96 29.90 -0.48
CA SER A 245 6.72 30.58 -0.07
C SER A 245 5.62 29.56 0.27
N ARG A 246 4.63 30.03 1.07
CA ARG A 246 3.44 29.23 1.38
C ARG A 246 2.68 28.84 0.10
N PHE A 247 2.72 29.66 -0.94
CA PHE A 247 2.11 29.38 -2.23
C PHE A 247 2.86 28.23 -2.93
N GLY A 248 4.21 28.28 -3.00
CA GLY A 248 5.03 27.23 -3.60
C GLY A 248 4.79 25.87 -2.93
N TYR A 249 4.71 25.81 -1.60
CA TYR A 249 4.43 24.57 -0.87
C TYR A 249 3.03 23.99 -1.08
N ARG A 250 2.05 24.83 -1.47
CA ARG A 250 0.66 24.41 -1.60
C ARG A 250 0.19 24.10 -3.01
N HIS A 251 0.89 24.59 -4.02
CA HIS A 251 0.37 24.64 -5.38
C HIS A 251 1.41 24.27 -6.43
N LYS A 252 2.61 23.89 -6.04
CA LYS A 252 3.66 23.49 -6.99
C LYS A 252 4.19 22.12 -6.69
N ASP A 253 4.58 21.43 -7.75
CA ASP A 253 5.23 20.13 -7.67
C ASP A 253 6.57 20.20 -6.93
N LEU A 254 6.97 19.11 -6.32
CA LEU A 254 8.28 18.97 -5.69
C LEU A 254 9.09 17.91 -6.45
N GLY A 255 9.91 18.35 -7.39
CA GLY A 255 10.70 17.43 -8.20
C GLY A 255 9.80 16.43 -8.95
N SER A 256 10.04 15.15 -8.73
CA SER A 256 9.27 14.04 -9.32
C SER A 256 7.91 13.76 -8.65
N LEU A 257 7.42 14.67 -7.80
CA LEU A 257 6.17 14.55 -7.06
C LEU A 257 5.14 15.55 -7.61
N ALA A 258 4.09 15.05 -8.28
CA ALA A 258 3.01 15.87 -8.82
C ALA A 258 2.00 16.21 -7.72
N ASP A 259 1.80 17.49 -7.47
CA ASP A 259 0.96 18.01 -6.39
C ASP A 259 -0.53 17.90 -6.74
N PHE A 260 -1.28 17.15 -5.95
CA PHE A 260 -2.73 17.00 -6.10
C PHE A 260 -3.48 18.32 -5.86
N SER A 261 -4.53 18.56 -6.63
CA SER A 261 -5.51 19.61 -6.36
C SER A 261 -6.52 19.13 -5.31
N GLN A 262 -6.19 19.28 -4.01
CA GLN A 262 -7.01 18.79 -2.91
C GLN A 262 -8.39 19.50 -2.80
N GLN A 263 -8.66 20.53 -3.59
CA GLN A 263 -9.97 21.15 -3.74
C GLN A 263 -10.83 20.46 -4.83
N HIS A 264 -10.25 19.61 -5.66
CA HIS A 264 -10.96 18.89 -6.70
C HIS A 264 -11.76 17.74 -6.08
N SER A 265 -13.08 17.70 -6.33
CA SER A 265 -13.98 16.72 -5.71
C SER A 265 -13.60 15.27 -5.99
N ASP A 266 -13.15 14.98 -7.22
CA ASP A 266 -12.80 13.62 -7.63
C ASP A 266 -11.48 13.16 -7.00
N VAL A 267 -10.53 14.07 -6.77
CA VAL A 267 -9.31 13.76 -6.01
C VAL A 267 -9.65 13.38 -4.58
N VAL A 268 -10.52 14.15 -3.93
CA VAL A 268 -10.97 13.85 -2.57
C VAL A 268 -11.69 12.51 -2.54
N ALA A 269 -12.65 12.28 -3.45
CA ALA A 269 -13.39 11.02 -3.51
C ALA A 269 -12.49 9.80 -3.76
N TYR A 270 -11.49 9.92 -4.62
CA TYR A 270 -10.51 8.88 -4.87
C TYR A 270 -9.70 8.52 -3.61
N LEU A 271 -9.15 9.54 -2.94
CA LEU A 271 -8.36 9.34 -1.73
C LEU A 271 -9.20 8.81 -0.56
N GLU A 272 -10.45 9.29 -0.40
CA GLU A 272 -11.38 8.77 0.61
C GLU A 272 -11.73 7.30 0.34
N ALA A 273 -11.97 6.92 -0.91
CA ALA A 273 -12.23 5.53 -1.28
C ALA A 273 -11.01 4.62 -1.00
N ALA A 274 -9.80 5.12 -1.29
CA ALA A 274 -8.57 4.39 -1.01
C ALA A 274 -8.30 4.17 0.49
N ILE A 275 -8.74 5.08 1.36
CA ILE A 275 -8.64 4.91 2.83
C ILE A 275 -9.62 3.84 3.33
N GLN A 276 -10.73 3.64 2.62
CA GLN A 276 -11.81 2.73 3.03
C GLN A 276 -11.64 1.32 2.46
N SER A 277 -10.81 1.14 1.44
CA SER A 277 -10.50 -0.16 0.82
C SER A 277 -9.52 -0.97 1.65
#